data_c3550a3541dede0823857412fee8416f
#
_entry.id   c3550a3541dede0823857412fee8416f
#
_cell.length_a   1.000
_cell.length_b   1.000
_cell.length_c   1.000
_cell.angle_alpha   90.00
_cell.angle_beta   90.00
_cell.angle_gamma   90.00
#
_symmetry.space_group_name_H-M   'P 1'
#
loop_
_entity.id
_entity.type
_entity.pdbx_description
1 polymer ?
#
loop_
_entity_poly.entity_id
_entity_poly.type
_entity_poly.pdbx_seq_one_letter_code
_entity_poly.pdbx_strand_id
1 'polypeptide(L)'
;MTHTNKPKVAVLLSTYNGEKYLRQQLDSIYNQEGVDVTLLVRDDGSSDSTLKMLEEERQAGKLNWYTGENLKPAYSFLHLLTAAPEADFYAFADQDDFWMKDKLAVACESLETAIGVPSLYFCQTQLADEHLNLLPNVPISPILTYGEALIHQFVGGCTMVMNHLMREILVRYTPKYLQMHDFWIYDVALAVGANVVFDSIPHMLYRQHGKNAVGQLNDTKFVWKSRWERFRKNEHIRLRTAQELWEGYRDLMSDENRALTQQIVTYRTSLTAKWNLLWDKRLTCSKKSVTLSTKVALLLNLF
;
A
#
# COMPACT_ATOMS: atom_id res chain seq x y z
N MET A 1 29.31 -16.10 -20.13
CA MET A 1 27.92 -16.48 -19.81
C MET A 1 27.67 -16.01 -18.38
N THR A 2 27.12 -14.81 -18.22
CA THR A 2 26.71 -14.30 -16.93
C THR A 2 25.42 -15.04 -16.54
N HIS A 3 25.51 -15.97 -15.59
CA HIS A 3 24.34 -16.46 -14.87
C HIS A 3 23.79 -15.28 -14.07
N THR A 4 22.98 -14.47 -14.72
CA THR A 4 22.14 -13.51 -13.97
C THR A 4 21.12 -14.36 -13.21
N ASN A 5 21.38 -14.54 -11.91
CA ASN A 5 20.43 -15.18 -11.01
C ASN A 5 19.15 -14.32 -11.05
N LYS A 6 18.02 -14.91 -11.38
CA LYS A 6 16.74 -14.19 -11.36
C LYS A 6 16.50 -13.62 -9.97
N PRO A 7 15.99 -12.38 -9.84
CA PRO A 7 15.65 -11.84 -8.54
C PRO A 7 14.56 -12.70 -7.86
N LYS A 8 14.75 -12.97 -6.57
CA LYS A 8 13.80 -13.71 -5.74
C LYS A 8 12.74 -12.76 -5.22
N VAL A 9 11.48 -13.05 -5.52
CA VAL A 9 10.34 -12.22 -5.07
C VAL A 9 9.43 -13.04 -4.16
N ALA A 10 9.26 -12.59 -2.92
CA ALA A 10 8.23 -13.10 -2.03
C ALA A 10 6.91 -12.38 -2.32
N VAL A 11 5.94 -13.10 -2.89
CA VAL A 11 4.58 -12.59 -3.08
C VAL A 11 3.75 -12.91 -1.84
N LEU A 12 3.14 -11.89 -1.26
CA LEU A 12 2.37 -11.93 -0.02
C LEU A 12 0.90 -11.71 -0.34
N LEU A 13 0.11 -12.77 -0.26
CA LEU A 13 -1.29 -12.77 -0.66
C LEU A 13 -2.20 -12.95 0.56
N SER A 14 -3.15 -12.03 0.74
CA SER A 14 -4.18 -12.14 1.80
C SER A 14 -5.50 -12.61 1.20
N THR A 15 -6.15 -13.60 1.86
CA THR A 15 -7.42 -14.14 1.41
C THR A 15 -8.49 -14.10 2.51
N TYR A 16 -9.74 -13.89 2.08
CA TYR A 16 -10.95 -14.08 2.90
C TYR A 16 -12.16 -14.30 1.99
N ASN A 17 -12.71 -15.53 1.99
CA ASN A 17 -13.83 -15.95 1.13
C ASN A 17 -13.58 -15.57 -0.36
N GLY A 18 -12.45 -16.04 -0.88
CA GLY A 18 -11.91 -15.68 -2.20
C GLY A 18 -12.20 -16.68 -3.30
N GLU A 19 -13.00 -17.74 -3.07
CA GLU A 19 -13.18 -18.87 -3.98
C GLU A 19 -13.48 -18.48 -5.44
N LYS A 20 -14.16 -17.34 -5.62
CA LYS A 20 -14.63 -16.91 -6.95
C LYS A 20 -13.49 -16.49 -7.88
N TYR A 21 -12.45 -15.85 -7.36
CA TYR A 21 -11.41 -15.23 -8.19
C TYR A 21 -10.00 -15.75 -7.91
N LEU A 22 -9.78 -16.37 -6.75
CA LEU A 22 -8.46 -16.77 -6.28
C LEU A 22 -7.69 -17.62 -7.31
N ARG A 23 -8.35 -18.54 -8.03
CA ARG A 23 -7.70 -19.38 -9.03
C ARG A 23 -7.04 -18.54 -10.13
N GLN A 24 -7.76 -17.55 -10.68
CA GLN A 24 -7.22 -16.68 -11.72
C GLN A 24 -6.05 -15.83 -11.22
N GLN A 25 -6.15 -15.34 -9.98
CA GLN A 25 -5.06 -14.57 -9.36
C GLN A 25 -3.82 -15.46 -9.17
N LEU A 26 -3.96 -16.66 -8.63
CA LEU A 26 -2.83 -17.59 -8.45
C LEU A 26 -2.17 -17.94 -9.79
N ASP A 27 -2.97 -18.25 -10.82
CA ASP A 27 -2.46 -18.53 -12.16
C ASP A 27 -1.68 -17.35 -12.73
N SER A 28 -2.13 -16.10 -12.50
CA SER A 28 -1.43 -14.89 -12.96
C SER A 28 -0.10 -14.66 -12.23
N ILE A 29 -0.03 -15.03 -10.94
CA ILE A 29 1.21 -14.98 -10.15
C ILE A 29 2.21 -16.06 -10.63
N TYR A 30 1.75 -17.29 -10.88
CA TYR A 30 2.61 -18.37 -11.37
C TYR A 30 3.17 -18.10 -12.77
N ASN A 31 2.48 -17.29 -13.57
CA ASN A 31 2.90 -16.90 -14.92
C ASN A 31 3.82 -15.68 -14.97
N GLN A 32 4.37 -15.21 -13.84
CA GLN A 32 5.33 -14.11 -13.84
C GLN A 32 6.65 -14.54 -14.52
N GLU A 33 7.15 -13.67 -15.40
CA GLU A 33 8.37 -13.90 -16.17
C GLU A 33 9.56 -13.12 -15.58
N GLY A 34 10.78 -13.61 -15.76
CA GLY A 34 12.00 -12.89 -15.38
C GLY A 34 12.38 -12.94 -13.88
N VAL A 35 11.56 -13.53 -13.02
CA VAL A 35 11.76 -13.59 -11.57
C VAL A 35 11.59 -15.01 -11.03
N ASP A 36 12.10 -15.28 -9.82
CA ASP A 36 11.82 -16.48 -9.03
C ASP A 36 10.80 -16.14 -7.93
N VAL A 37 9.57 -16.64 -8.05
CA VAL A 37 8.47 -16.34 -7.14
C VAL A 37 8.38 -17.37 -6.03
N THR A 38 8.32 -16.89 -4.78
CA THR A 38 7.86 -17.65 -3.61
C THR A 38 6.56 -17.06 -3.12
N LEU A 39 5.47 -17.83 -3.09
CA LEU A 39 4.15 -17.35 -2.68
C LEU A 39 3.84 -17.77 -1.25
N LEU A 40 3.57 -16.79 -0.39
CA LEU A 40 3.07 -16.97 0.97
C LEU A 40 1.66 -16.40 1.07
N VAL A 41 0.72 -17.23 1.52
CA VAL A 41 -0.70 -16.84 1.65
C VAL A 41 -1.10 -16.85 3.13
N ARG A 42 -1.79 -15.81 3.56
CA ARG A 42 -2.50 -15.76 4.83
C ARG A 42 -4.01 -15.73 4.57
N ASP A 43 -4.71 -16.69 5.17
CA ASP A 43 -6.17 -16.72 5.14
C ASP A 43 -6.75 -16.16 6.45
N ASP A 44 -7.68 -15.22 6.32
CA ASP A 44 -8.33 -14.51 7.43
C ASP A 44 -9.58 -15.24 7.95
N GLY A 45 -9.60 -16.58 7.88
CA GLY A 45 -10.70 -17.40 8.40
C GLY A 45 -11.83 -17.58 7.39
N SER A 46 -11.51 -17.96 6.15
CA SER A 46 -12.49 -18.27 5.11
C SER A 46 -13.41 -19.43 5.49
N SER A 47 -14.66 -19.35 5.06
CA SER A 47 -15.68 -20.38 5.25
C SER A 47 -16.19 -21.01 3.94
N ASP A 48 -15.70 -20.51 2.80
CA ASP A 48 -15.99 -21.06 1.46
C ASP A 48 -14.90 -22.06 1.02
N SER A 49 -14.80 -22.35 -0.27
CA SER A 49 -13.82 -23.30 -0.83
C SER A 49 -12.37 -22.79 -0.85
N THR A 50 -12.08 -21.57 -0.36
CA THR A 50 -10.75 -20.97 -0.37
C THR A 50 -9.70 -21.87 0.28
N LEU A 51 -9.97 -22.38 1.50
CA LEU A 51 -9.01 -23.22 2.23
C LEU A 51 -8.67 -24.50 1.47
N LYS A 52 -9.68 -25.12 0.83
CA LYS A 52 -9.47 -26.30 0.00
C LYS A 52 -8.56 -26.00 -1.19
N MET A 53 -8.78 -24.86 -1.87
CA MET A 53 -7.95 -24.44 -3.00
C MET A 53 -6.50 -24.19 -2.56
N LEU A 54 -6.29 -23.53 -1.43
CA LEU A 54 -4.95 -23.28 -0.90
C LEU A 54 -4.22 -24.55 -0.54
N GLU A 55 -4.92 -25.53 0.05
CA GLU A 55 -4.34 -26.82 0.40
C GLU A 55 -3.95 -27.65 -0.83
N GLU A 56 -4.77 -27.63 -1.89
CA GLU A 56 -4.44 -28.27 -3.17
C GLU A 56 -3.16 -27.68 -3.79
N GLU A 57 -3.02 -26.36 -3.80
CA GLU A 57 -1.82 -25.66 -4.33
C GLU A 57 -0.59 -25.92 -3.45
N ARG A 58 -0.75 -25.98 -2.13
CA ARG A 58 0.33 -26.37 -1.20
C ARG A 58 0.82 -27.79 -1.44
N GLN A 59 -0.10 -28.74 -1.64
CA GLN A 59 0.26 -30.14 -1.96
C GLN A 59 0.96 -30.26 -3.31
N ALA A 60 0.65 -29.39 -4.26
CA ALA A 60 1.36 -29.26 -5.53
C ALA A 60 2.72 -28.55 -5.41
N GLY A 61 3.12 -28.10 -4.22
CA GLY A 61 4.39 -27.41 -3.96
C GLY A 61 4.48 -25.98 -4.50
N LYS A 62 3.35 -25.34 -4.83
CA LYS A 62 3.33 -24.03 -5.49
C LYS A 62 3.27 -22.84 -4.55
N LEU A 63 2.78 -23.06 -3.32
CA LEU A 63 2.68 -22.02 -2.30
C LEU A 63 2.83 -22.59 -0.89
N ASN A 64 3.07 -21.69 0.07
CA ASN A 64 2.87 -21.94 1.49
C ASN A 64 1.72 -21.08 1.99
N TRP A 65 0.94 -21.61 2.95
CA TRP A 65 -0.14 -20.84 3.53
C TRP A 65 -0.37 -21.17 5.01
N TYR A 66 -1.00 -20.25 5.70
CA TYR A 66 -1.48 -20.41 7.07
C TYR A 66 -2.76 -19.63 7.29
N THR A 67 -3.53 -20.00 8.29
CA THR A 67 -4.76 -19.29 8.67
C THR A 67 -4.64 -18.67 10.05
N GLY A 68 -5.48 -17.69 10.32
CA GLY A 68 -5.61 -17.02 11.61
C GLY A 68 -6.97 -16.36 11.78
N GLU A 69 -7.15 -15.67 12.89
CA GLU A 69 -8.32 -14.80 13.07
C GLU A 69 -8.36 -13.69 12.00
N ASN A 70 -9.56 -13.18 11.72
CA ASN A 70 -9.74 -12.12 10.73
C ASN A 70 -9.15 -10.79 11.21
N LEU A 71 -7.96 -10.46 10.73
CA LEU A 71 -7.26 -9.20 11.01
C LEU A 71 -7.69 -8.06 10.09
N LYS A 72 -8.53 -8.34 9.10
CA LYS A 72 -8.87 -7.45 7.98
C LYS A 72 -7.63 -7.10 7.13
N PRO A 73 -7.78 -6.61 5.89
CA PRO A 73 -6.66 -6.46 4.96
C PRO A 73 -5.45 -5.69 5.54
N ALA A 74 -5.71 -4.60 6.26
CA ALA A 74 -4.63 -3.75 6.76
C ALA A 74 -3.60 -4.50 7.62
N TYR A 75 -4.05 -5.20 8.65
CA TYR A 75 -3.15 -5.96 9.54
C TYR A 75 -2.78 -7.33 8.99
N SER A 76 -3.62 -7.94 8.15
CA SER A 76 -3.31 -9.20 7.46
C SER A 76 -2.04 -9.07 6.62
N PHE A 77 -1.92 -8.00 5.83
CA PHE A 77 -0.73 -7.74 5.02
C PHE A 77 0.52 -7.40 5.85
N LEU A 78 0.40 -6.66 6.95
CA LEU A 78 1.55 -6.42 7.84
C LEU A 78 2.02 -7.71 8.53
N HIS A 79 1.08 -8.60 8.89
CA HIS A 79 1.42 -9.90 9.43
C HIS A 79 2.16 -10.77 8.40
N LEU A 80 1.67 -10.79 7.14
CA LEU A 80 2.35 -11.44 6.02
C LEU A 80 3.77 -10.92 5.82
N LEU A 81 3.95 -9.59 5.85
CA LEU A 81 5.26 -8.96 5.67
C LEU A 81 6.24 -9.38 6.76
N THR A 82 5.76 -9.51 8.01
CA THR A 82 6.58 -9.99 9.14
C THR A 82 6.94 -11.45 8.99
N ALA A 83 6.01 -12.31 8.52
CA ALA A 83 6.19 -13.74 8.33
C ALA A 83 6.86 -14.11 7.00
N ALA A 84 7.13 -13.13 6.14
CA ALA A 84 7.66 -13.34 4.80
C ALA A 84 9.02 -14.08 4.82
N PRO A 85 9.24 -15.06 3.92
CA PRO A 85 10.55 -15.67 3.74
C PRO A 85 11.56 -14.65 3.25
N GLU A 86 12.85 -14.93 3.42
CA GLU A 86 13.91 -14.09 2.91
C GLU A 86 13.90 -14.06 1.36
N ALA A 87 13.89 -12.84 0.80
CA ALA A 87 13.85 -12.59 -0.62
C ALA A 87 14.52 -11.25 -0.96
N ASP A 88 14.86 -11.03 -2.23
CA ASP A 88 15.41 -9.76 -2.69
C ASP A 88 14.33 -8.67 -2.72
N PHE A 89 13.10 -9.07 -3.10
CA PHE A 89 11.93 -8.19 -3.19
C PHE A 89 10.68 -8.83 -2.59
N TYR A 90 9.71 -7.96 -2.22
CA TYR A 90 8.42 -8.33 -1.63
C TYR A 90 7.30 -7.61 -2.35
N ALA A 91 6.27 -8.34 -2.75
CA ALA A 91 5.09 -7.82 -3.44
C ALA A 91 3.81 -8.22 -2.72
N PHE A 92 2.81 -7.33 -2.68
CA PHE A 92 1.49 -7.66 -2.16
C PHE A 92 0.53 -8.06 -3.26
N ALA A 93 -0.34 -9.00 -2.99
CA ALA A 93 -1.38 -9.47 -3.89
C ALA A 93 -2.73 -9.55 -3.19
N ASP A 94 -3.74 -8.90 -3.77
CA ASP A 94 -5.14 -9.14 -3.42
C ASP A 94 -5.61 -10.43 -4.10
N GLN A 95 -6.64 -11.08 -3.56
CA GLN A 95 -7.10 -12.40 -4.01
C GLN A 95 -7.89 -12.39 -5.32
N ASP A 96 -8.25 -11.21 -5.83
CA ASP A 96 -9.29 -11.00 -6.85
C ASP A 96 -8.84 -10.18 -8.07
N ASP A 97 -7.54 -9.86 -8.16
CA ASP A 97 -6.93 -9.15 -9.26
C ASP A 97 -6.43 -10.10 -10.38
N PHE A 98 -5.75 -9.55 -11.38
CA PHE A 98 -5.04 -10.29 -12.41
C PHE A 98 -3.75 -9.56 -12.78
N TRP A 99 -2.60 -10.23 -12.67
CA TRP A 99 -1.28 -9.66 -12.96
C TRP A 99 -0.85 -9.92 -14.39
N MET A 100 -0.30 -8.91 -15.06
CA MET A 100 0.39 -9.07 -16.34
C MET A 100 1.72 -9.80 -16.09
N LYS A 101 2.23 -10.51 -17.07
CA LYS A 101 3.40 -11.39 -16.93
C LYS A 101 4.70 -10.67 -16.54
N ASP A 102 4.80 -9.40 -16.88
CA ASP A 102 5.97 -8.54 -16.68
C ASP A 102 5.97 -7.76 -15.37
N LYS A 103 4.86 -7.80 -14.60
CA LYS A 103 4.66 -6.95 -13.42
C LYS A 103 5.83 -6.97 -12.44
N LEU A 104 6.27 -8.16 -12.05
CA LEU A 104 7.36 -8.29 -11.07
C LEU A 104 8.73 -7.94 -11.68
N ALA A 105 8.98 -8.32 -12.93
CA ALA A 105 10.24 -8.02 -13.59
C ALA A 105 10.46 -6.52 -13.74
N VAL A 106 9.44 -5.77 -14.22
CA VAL A 106 9.51 -4.30 -14.37
C VAL A 106 9.73 -3.62 -13.01
N ALA A 107 9.04 -4.08 -11.98
CA ALA A 107 9.20 -3.53 -10.65
C ALA A 107 10.60 -3.77 -10.08
N CYS A 108 11.14 -4.99 -10.18
CA CYS A 108 12.50 -5.32 -9.74
C CYS A 108 13.56 -4.50 -10.48
N GLU A 109 13.48 -4.44 -11.82
CA GLU A 109 14.40 -3.65 -12.64
C GLU A 109 14.38 -2.16 -12.25
N SER A 110 13.20 -1.61 -12.00
CA SER A 110 13.05 -0.22 -11.55
C SER A 110 13.71 0.05 -10.20
N LEU A 111 13.74 -0.94 -9.30
CA LEU A 111 14.31 -0.81 -7.95
C LEU A 111 15.81 -1.15 -7.89
N GLU A 112 16.32 -1.96 -8.82
CA GLU A 112 17.75 -2.32 -8.89
C GLU A 112 18.66 -1.11 -9.19
N THR A 113 18.11 -0.03 -9.72
CA THR A 113 18.86 1.22 -10.00
C THR A 113 19.33 1.93 -8.72
N ALA A 114 18.72 1.64 -7.57
CA ALA A 114 19.00 2.26 -6.26
C ALA A 114 19.64 1.25 -5.28
N ILE A 115 20.84 0.76 -5.61
CA ILE A 115 21.56 -0.23 -4.79
C ILE A 115 21.85 0.31 -3.39
N GLY A 116 21.53 -0.50 -2.37
CA GLY A 116 21.81 -0.15 -0.97
C GLY A 116 20.90 0.91 -0.34
N VAL A 117 19.82 1.29 -1.02
CA VAL A 117 18.83 2.26 -0.54
C VAL A 117 17.49 1.54 -0.33
N PRO A 118 16.78 1.78 0.79
CA PRO A 118 15.40 1.30 0.93
C PRO A 118 14.56 1.82 -0.23
N SER A 119 13.81 0.94 -0.90
CA SER A 119 13.14 1.30 -2.15
C SER A 119 11.74 0.70 -2.23
N LEU A 120 10.80 1.49 -2.75
CA LEU A 120 9.41 1.13 -2.96
C LEU A 120 8.99 1.49 -4.39
N TYR A 121 8.44 0.54 -5.12
CA TYR A 121 7.79 0.72 -6.41
C TYR A 121 6.28 0.58 -6.25
N PHE A 122 5.53 1.35 -7.02
CA PHE A 122 4.11 1.11 -7.27
C PHE A 122 3.73 1.60 -8.67
N CYS A 123 2.66 1.04 -9.23
CA CYS A 123 2.25 1.42 -10.57
C CYS A 123 0.78 1.85 -10.64
N GLN A 124 0.40 2.45 -11.78
CA GLN A 124 -0.98 2.67 -12.15
C GLN A 124 -1.71 1.33 -12.24
N THR A 125 -2.98 1.26 -11.81
CA THR A 125 -3.85 0.11 -12.07
C THR A 125 -4.58 0.27 -13.40
N GLN A 126 -4.86 -0.82 -14.11
CA GLN A 126 -5.87 -0.85 -15.17
C GLN A 126 -7.16 -1.41 -14.58
N LEU A 127 -8.23 -0.63 -14.58
CA LEU A 127 -9.52 -1.09 -14.10
C LEU A 127 -10.13 -2.10 -15.06
N ALA A 128 -10.75 -3.15 -14.52
CA ALA A 128 -11.47 -4.17 -15.27
C ALA A 128 -12.76 -4.56 -14.54
N ASP A 129 -13.75 -5.04 -15.27
CA ASP A 129 -14.96 -5.62 -14.69
C ASP A 129 -14.71 -7.03 -14.09
N GLU A 130 -15.76 -7.67 -13.59
CA GLU A 130 -15.65 -9.02 -13.02
C GLU A 130 -15.19 -10.09 -14.02
N HIS A 131 -15.31 -9.84 -15.33
CA HIS A 131 -14.90 -10.73 -16.43
C HIS A 131 -13.55 -10.32 -17.05
N LEU A 132 -12.82 -9.36 -16.43
CA LEU A 132 -11.56 -8.78 -16.92
C LEU A 132 -11.70 -7.97 -18.23
N ASN A 133 -12.89 -7.51 -18.60
CA ASN A 133 -13.03 -6.51 -19.66
C ASN A 133 -12.53 -5.16 -19.15
N LEU A 134 -11.76 -4.45 -19.99
CA LEU A 134 -11.14 -3.19 -19.59
C LEU A 134 -12.18 -2.10 -19.35
N LEU A 135 -12.04 -1.38 -18.26
CA LEU A 135 -12.85 -0.20 -17.93
C LEU A 135 -12.02 1.09 -18.08
N PRO A 136 -12.69 2.24 -18.28
CA PRO A 136 -12.00 3.53 -18.32
C PRO A 136 -11.18 3.78 -17.04
N ASN A 137 -9.96 4.24 -17.21
CA ASN A 137 -9.03 4.53 -16.14
C ASN A 137 -8.90 6.03 -15.89
N VAL A 138 -8.65 6.41 -14.63
CA VAL A 138 -8.30 7.79 -14.27
C VAL A 138 -6.82 7.82 -13.91
N PRO A 139 -5.98 8.47 -14.74
CA PRO A 139 -4.56 8.58 -14.43
C PRO A 139 -4.31 9.27 -13.09
N ILE A 140 -3.36 8.75 -12.32
CA ILE A 140 -2.86 9.40 -11.11
C ILE A 140 -1.53 10.08 -11.41
N SER A 141 -1.20 11.11 -10.65
CA SER A 141 0.02 11.92 -10.82
C SER A 141 0.52 12.35 -9.43
N PRO A 142 1.13 11.45 -8.67
CA PRO A 142 1.67 11.78 -7.35
C PRO A 142 2.91 12.68 -7.48
N ILE A 143 3.12 13.57 -6.49
CA ILE A 143 4.34 14.40 -6.41
C ILE A 143 5.49 13.60 -5.76
N LEU A 144 5.20 12.51 -5.09
CA LEU A 144 6.13 11.64 -4.37
C LEU A 144 6.87 12.36 -3.23
N THR A 145 6.18 13.24 -2.51
CA THR A 145 6.74 13.94 -1.35
C THR A 145 6.08 13.46 -0.05
N TYR A 146 6.83 13.48 1.03
CA TYR A 146 6.30 13.12 2.35
C TYR A 146 5.10 13.99 2.75
N GLY A 147 5.15 15.29 2.46
CA GLY A 147 4.04 16.19 2.76
C GLY A 147 2.77 15.89 1.95
N GLU A 148 2.88 15.42 0.70
CA GLU A 148 1.73 14.96 -0.08
C GLU A 148 1.14 13.68 0.53
N ALA A 149 1.98 12.69 0.87
CA ALA A 149 1.56 11.43 1.46
C ALA A 149 0.74 11.63 2.74
N LEU A 150 1.17 12.52 3.63
CA LEU A 150 0.45 12.85 4.85
C LEU A 150 -0.96 13.41 4.63
N ILE A 151 -1.28 13.93 3.46
CA ILE A 151 -2.59 14.52 3.16
C ILE A 151 -3.39 13.76 2.10
N HIS A 152 -2.73 12.98 1.25
CA HIS A 152 -3.37 12.17 0.22
C HIS A 152 -2.45 11.07 -0.29
N GLN A 153 -2.97 9.86 -0.36
CA GLN A 153 -2.26 8.71 -0.91
C GLN A 153 -2.82 8.36 -2.30
N PHE A 154 -1.92 8.00 -3.22
CA PHE A 154 -2.25 7.58 -4.59
C PHE A 154 -1.95 6.09 -4.83
N VAL A 155 -1.64 5.36 -3.80
CA VAL A 155 -1.13 3.98 -3.89
C VAL A 155 -2.25 2.96 -3.74
N GLY A 156 -2.02 1.78 -4.29
CA GLY A 156 -2.81 0.57 -4.05
C GLY A 156 -1.87 -0.58 -3.70
N GLY A 157 -2.14 -1.29 -2.61
CA GLY A 157 -1.27 -2.34 -2.08
C GLY A 157 -0.90 -3.39 -3.12
N CYS A 158 -1.86 -3.82 -3.91
CA CYS A 158 -1.68 -4.81 -4.98
C CYS A 158 -0.70 -4.37 -6.10
N THR A 159 -0.33 -3.07 -6.16
CA THR A 159 0.67 -2.57 -7.13
C THR A 159 2.08 -2.49 -6.56
N MET A 160 2.22 -2.62 -5.24
CA MET A 160 3.48 -2.38 -4.53
C MET A 160 4.47 -3.52 -4.66
N VAL A 161 5.73 -3.15 -4.89
CA VAL A 161 6.91 -4.01 -4.73
C VAL A 161 7.97 -3.22 -3.95
N MET A 162 8.62 -3.86 -3.00
CA MET A 162 9.68 -3.24 -2.20
C MET A 162 10.93 -4.14 -2.14
N ASN A 163 12.09 -3.54 -1.94
CA ASN A 163 13.31 -4.30 -1.71
C ASN A 163 13.45 -4.76 -0.24
N HIS A 164 14.42 -5.63 0.01
CA HIS A 164 14.68 -6.18 1.34
C HIS A 164 14.93 -5.08 2.39
N LEU A 165 15.68 -4.03 2.06
CA LEU A 165 15.98 -2.94 3.00
C LEU A 165 14.72 -2.19 3.44
N MET A 166 13.78 -1.98 2.54
CA MET A 166 12.51 -1.35 2.88
C MET A 166 11.66 -2.26 3.79
N ARG A 167 11.61 -3.55 3.51
CA ARG A 167 10.94 -4.54 4.37
C ARG A 167 11.54 -4.52 5.79
N GLU A 168 12.86 -4.50 5.96
CA GLU A 168 13.52 -4.45 7.26
C GLU A 168 13.14 -3.20 8.06
N ILE A 169 12.99 -2.05 7.40
CA ILE A 169 12.49 -0.83 8.04
C ILE A 169 11.06 -1.02 8.52
N LEU A 170 10.18 -1.60 7.70
CA LEU A 170 8.76 -1.75 8.02
C LEU A 170 8.49 -2.69 9.18
N VAL A 171 9.20 -3.82 9.24
CA VAL A 171 8.97 -4.84 10.28
C VAL A 171 9.53 -4.47 11.66
N ARG A 172 10.33 -3.39 11.76
CA ARG A 172 10.85 -2.93 13.07
C ARG A 172 9.78 -2.36 13.99
N TYR A 173 8.64 -1.94 13.44
CA TYR A 173 7.56 -1.32 14.21
C TYR A 173 6.18 -1.75 13.71
N THR A 174 5.35 -2.22 14.63
CA THR A 174 3.94 -2.54 14.35
C THR A 174 3.06 -1.40 14.85
N PRO A 175 2.37 -0.65 13.95
CA PRO A 175 1.54 0.47 14.34
C PRO A 175 0.32 0.00 15.14
N LYS A 176 -0.04 0.76 16.18
CA LYS A 176 -1.26 0.54 16.98
C LYS A 176 -2.50 1.04 16.26
N TYR A 177 -2.31 2.02 15.37
CA TYR A 177 -3.34 2.55 14.50
C TYR A 177 -2.92 2.44 13.05
N LEU A 178 -3.78 1.82 12.24
CA LEU A 178 -3.55 1.59 10.83
C LEU A 178 -4.87 1.80 10.07
N GLN A 179 -4.84 2.64 9.06
CA GLN A 179 -5.98 2.80 8.15
C GLN A 179 -5.99 1.73 7.07
N MET A 180 -4.89 1.64 6.33
CA MET A 180 -4.61 0.64 5.31
C MET A 180 -3.10 0.39 5.26
N HIS A 181 -2.68 -0.84 4.94
CA HIS A 181 -1.26 -1.23 4.89
C HIS A 181 -0.47 -0.47 3.82
N ASP A 182 -1.06 -0.26 2.66
CA ASP A 182 -0.46 0.44 1.53
C ASP A 182 -0.21 1.92 1.85
N PHE A 183 -1.17 2.60 2.47
CA PHE A 183 -0.99 3.97 2.93
C PHE A 183 0.14 4.08 3.94
N TRP A 184 0.17 3.15 4.91
CA TRP A 184 1.22 3.09 5.92
C TRP A 184 2.60 2.89 5.32
N ILE A 185 2.76 1.92 4.42
CA ILE A 185 4.02 1.60 3.77
C ILE A 185 4.52 2.80 2.96
N TYR A 186 3.63 3.46 2.22
CA TYR A 186 3.96 4.66 1.46
C TYR A 186 4.37 5.83 2.35
N ASP A 187 3.62 6.07 3.43
CA ASP A 187 3.94 7.11 4.41
C ASP A 187 5.31 6.86 5.07
N VAL A 188 5.60 5.63 5.48
CA VAL A 188 6.91 5.24 6.05
C VAL A 188 8.02 5.43 5.03
N ALA A 189 7.85 4.94 3.80
CA ALA A 189 8.88 5.05 2.76
C ALA A 189 9.29 6.51 2.52
N LEU A 190 8.33 7.41 2.37
CA LEU A 190 8.62 8.84 2.18
C LEU A 190 9.12 9.52 3.45
N ALA A 191 8.64 9.11 4.64
CA ALA A 191 9.11 9.65 5.91
C ALA A 191 10.60 9.41 6.14
N VAL A 192 11.09 8.20 5.82
CA VAL A 192 12.50 7.81 6.00
C VAL A 192 13.39 8.18 4.81
N GLY A 193 12.83 8.78 3.76
CA GLY A 193 13.59 9.16 2.57
C GLY A 193 13.98 7.98 1.69
N ALA A 194 13.18 6.93 1.65
CA ALA A 194 13.36 5.81 0.72
C ALA A 194 13.25 6.28 -0.75
N ASN A 195 13.87 5.53 -1.65
CA ASN A 195 13.66 5.71 -3.10
C ASN A 195 12.26 5.20 -3.47
N VAL A 196 11.36 6.11 -3.83
CA VAL A 196 9.98 5.77 -4.21
C VAL A 196 9.80 6.00 -5.70
N VAL A 197 9.44 4.94 -6.43
CA VAL A 197 9.25 4.94 -7.89
C VAL A 197 7.77 4.76 -8.21
N PHE A 198 7.21 5.66 -9.00
CA PHE A 198 5.88 5.53 -9.57
C PHE A 198 5.96 5.23 -11.07
N ASP A 199 5.32 4.15 -11.50
CA ASP A 199 5.16 3.81 -12.90
C ASP A 199 3.73 4.14 -13.38
N SER A 200 3.63 4.96 -14.42
CA SER A 200 2.34 5.33 -15.02
C SER A 200 1.76 4.24 -15.93
N ILE A 201 2.52 3.19 -16.22
CA ILE A 201 2.09 2.05 -17.03
C ILE A 201 1.44 1.01 -16.11
N PRO A 202 0.22 0.55 -16.39
CA PRO A 202 -0.39 -0.54 -15.64
C PRO A 202 0.26 -1.88 -15.98
N HIS A 203 0.59 -2.66 -14.94
CA HIS A 203 1.09 -4.04 -15.06
C HIS A 203 0.15 -5.04 -14.38
N MET A 204 -1.10 -4.64 -14.13
CA MET A 204 -2.15 -5.48 -13.57
C MET A 204 -3.53 -4.96 -13.94
N LEU A 205 -4.50 -5.86 -13.92
CA LEU A 205 -5.92 -5.54 -13.99
C LEU A 205 -6.50 -5.54 -12.57
N TYR A 206 -7.01 -4.38 -12.15
CA TYR A 206 -7.71 -4.22 -10.88
C TYR A 206 -9.18 -4.50 -11.07
N ARG A 207 -9.64 -5.66 -10.57
CA ARG A 207 -11.00 -6.13 -10.79
C ARG A 207 -11.99 -5.32 -9.94
N GLN A 208 -13.05 -4.82 -10.59
CA GLN A 208 -14.15 -4.11 -9.94
C GLN A 208 -15.34 -5.07 -9.75
N HIS A 209 -15.74 -5.28 -8.50
CA HIS A 209 -16.95 -6.03 -8.13
C HIS A 209 -17.53 -5.48 -6.82
N GLY A 210 -18.77 -5.87 -6.49
CA GLY A 210 -19.52 -5.27 -5.37
C GLY A 210 -18.94 -5.50 -3.96
N LYS A 211 -17.85 -6.26 -3.83
CA LYS A 211 -17.19 -6.58 -2.54
C LYS A 211 -15.79 -5.96 -2.40
N ASN A 212 -15.35 -5.12 -3.32
CA ASN A 212 -14.04 -4.46 -3.20
C ASN A 212 -13.97 -3.61 -1.93
N ALA A 213 -12.87 -3.71 -1.19
CA ALA A 213 -12.63 -2.89 0.02
C ALA A 213 -12.59 -1.37 -0.32
N VAL A 214 -12.09 -1.03 -1.51
CA VAL A 214 -12.07 0.33 -2.06
C VAL A 214 -12.62 0.27 -3.48
N GLY A 215 -13.92 0.50 -3.64
CA GLY A 215 -14.54 0.66 -4.98
C GLY A 215 -14.19 2.04 -5.55
N GLN A 216 -13.67 2.10 -6.78
CA GLN A 216 -13.53 3.37 -7.51
C GLN A 216 -14.88 3.80 -8.12
N LEU A 217 -15.93 3.83 -7.32
CA LEU A 217 -17.19 4.39 -7.77
C LEU A 217 -17.06 5.92 -7.80
N ASN A 218 -17.15 6.51 -9.00
CA ASN A 218 -17.20 7.95 -9.26
C ASN A 218 -18.50 8.61 -8.75
N ASP A 219 -19.11 8.09 -7.69
CA ASP A 219 -20.26 8.72 -7.07
C ASP A 219 -19.80 9.85 -6.15
N THR A 220 -19.84 11.07 -6.69
CA THR A 220 -19.51 12.29 -5.95
C THR A 220 -20.34 12.42 -4.65
N LYS A 221 -21.59 11.94 -4.62
CA LYS A 221 -22.44 11.95 -3.44
C LYS A 221 -21.91 10.99 -2.37
N PHE A 222 -21.45 9.80 -2.77
CA PHE A 222 -20.83 8.84 -1.86
C PHE A 222 -19.53 9.38 -1.25
N VAL A 223 -18.69 10.03 -2.06
CA VAL A 223 -17.45 10.66 -1.59
C VAL A 223 -17.76 11.78 -0.59
N TRP A 224 -18.74 12.62 -0.86
CA TRP A 224 -19.15 13.68 0.08
C TRP A 224 -19.77 13.13 1.37
N LYS A 225 -20.60 12.08 1.27
CA LYS A 225 -21.19 11.41 2.44
C LYS A 225 -20.11 10.79 3.32
N SER A 226 -19.16 10.06 2.75
CA SER A 226 -18.04 9.44 3.49
C SER A 226 -17.10 10.47 4.11
N ARG A 227 -16.87 11.62 3.45
CA ARG A 227 -16.15 12.76 4.03
C ARG A 227 -16.89 13.37 5.21
N TRP A 228 -18.19 13.55 5.09
CA TRP A 228 -19.05 14.09 6.16
C TRP A 228 -19.13 13.15 7.36
N GLU A 229 -19.23 11.85 7.14
CA GLU A 229 -19.24 10.85 8.21
C GLU A 229 -17.90 10.81 8.97
N ARG A 230 -16.78 10.85 8.25
CA ARG A 230 -15.43 10.98 8.86
C ARG A 230 -15.27 12.28 9.64
N PHE A 231 -15.79 13.39 9.11
CA PHE A 231 -15.84 14.68 9.79
C PHE A 231 -16.62 14.60 11.10
N ARG A 232 -17.80 13.97 11.08
CA ARG A 232 -18.64 13.79 12.29
C ARG A 232 -18.00 12.89 13.34
N LYS A 233 -17.26 11.86 12.92
CA LYS A 233 -16.59 10.91 13.83
C LYS A 233 -15.32 11.48 14.46
N ASN A 234 -14.81 12.61 13.96
CA ASN A 234 -13.62 13.31 14.47
C ASN A 234 -12.41 12.36 14.65
N GLU A 235 -12.16 11.50 13.65
CA GLU A 235 -11.23 10.37 13.75
C GLU A 235 -9.75 10.78 13.80
N HIS A 236 -9.40 12.04 13.46
CA HIS A 236 -8.03 12.57 13.43
C HIS A 236 -7.02 11.61 12.76
N ILE A 237 -7.42 11.04 11.64
CA ILE A 237 -6.67 9.98 10.95
C ILE A 237 -5.22 10.39 10.70
N ARG A 238 -5.01 11.61 10.19
CA ARG A 238 -3.67 12.11 9.84
C ARG A 238 -2.80 12.36 11.06
N LEU A 239 -3.40 12.92 12.12
CA LEU A 239 -2.71 13.09 13.40
C LEU A 239 -2.28 11.74 13.96
N ARG A 240 -3.19 10.75 13.98
CA ARG A 240 -2.88 9.40 14.48
C ARG A 240 -1.80 8.73 13.66
N THR A 241 -1.86 8.81 12.32
CA THR A 241 -0.80 8.31 11.44
C THR A 241 0.53 8.99 11.74
N ALA A 242 0.55 10.33 11.89
CA ALA A 242 1.77 11.05 12.23
C ALA A 242 2.34 10.66 13.62
N GLN A 243 1.48 10.35 14.59
CA GLN A 243 1.90 9.84 15.91
C GLN A 243 2.56 8.47 15.79
N GLU A 244 1.97 7.53 15.01
CA GLU A 244 2.58 6.22 14.76
C GLU A 244 3.92 6.34 14.02
N LEU A 245 4.01 7.22 13.01
CA LEU A 245 5.26 7.51 12.30
C LEU A 245 6.33 8.09 13.25
N TRP A 246 5.94 8.99 14.14
CA TRP A 246 6.82 9.56 15.15
C TRP A 246 7.35 8.49 16.13
N GLU A 247 6.47 7.62 16.61
CA GLU A 247 6.87 6.53 17.52
C GLU A 247 7.82 5.54 16.85
N GLY A 248 7.50 5.10 15.63
CA GLY A 248 8.22 4.04 14.94
C GLY A 248 9.51 4.47 14.23
N TYR A 249 9.55 5.70 13.70
CA TYR A 249 10.56 6.04 12.67
C TYR A 249 11.23 7.40 12.82
N ARG A 250 10.96 8.19 13.87
CA ARG A 250 11.55 9.54 14.02
C ARG A 250 13.10 9.56 13.96
N ASP A 251 13.73 8.47 14.34
CA ASP A 251 15.18 8.29 14.30
C ASP A 251 15.73 8.06 12.89
N LEU A 252 14.91 7.60 11.97
CA LEU A 252 15.25 7.38 10.55
C LEU A 252 14.85 8.54 9.64
N MET A 253 14.02 9.48 10.13
CA MET A 253 13.58 10.62 9.33
C MET A 253 14.71 11.63 9.14
N SER A 254 14.72 12.29 7.97
CA SER A 254 15.50 13.52 7.80
C SER A 254 15.04 14.59 8.81
N ASP A 255 15.89 15.55 9.10
CA ASP A 255 15.54 16.68 10.00
C ASP A 255 14.29 17.41 9.52
N GLU A 256 14.14 17.58 8.20
CA GLU A 256 12.98 18.23 7.58
C GLU A 256 11.68 17.43 7.80
N ASN A 257 11.68 16.13 7.53
CA ASN A 257 10.51 15.26 7.71
C ASN A 257 10.16 15.12 9.19
N ARG A 258 11.18 15.01 10.06
CA ARG A 258 11.01 14.95 11.51
C ARG A 258 10.35 16.21 12.06
N ALA A 259 10.81 17.39 11.61
CA ALA A 259 10.21 18.65 12.01
C ALA A 259 8.76 18.80 11.54
N LEU A 260 8.43 18.35 10.32
CA LEU A 260 7.05 18.35 9.82
C LEU A 260 6.16 17.42 10.64
N THR A 261 6.61 16.18 10.91
CA THR A 261 5.88 15.22 11.72
C THR A 261 5.65 15.76 13.14
N GLN A 262 6.66 16.34 13.77
CA GLN A 262 6.55 16.95 15.10
C GLN A 262 5.50 18.07 15.13
N GLN A 263 5.47 18.93 14.12
CA GLN A 263 4.46 19.99 14.02
C GLN A 263 3.05 19.41 13.93
N ILE A 264 2.84 18.32 13.16
CA ILE A 264 1.55 17.66 13.06
C ILE A 264 1.16 17.04 14.41
N VAL A 265 2.08 16.33 15.07
CA VAL A 265 1.80 15.70 16.37
C VAL A 265 1.40 16.73 17.45
N THR A 266 1.95 17.97 17.37
CA THR A 266 1.75 19.00 18.39
C THR A 266 0.75 20.10 18.01
N TYR A 267 0.22 20.12 16.77
CA TYR A 267 -0.57 21.27 16.27
C TYR A 267 -1.82 21.58 17.09
N ARG A 268 -2.41 20.63 17.78
CA ARG A 268 -3.60 20.82 18.60
C ARG A 268 -3.31 21.55 19.92
N THR A 269 -2.10 21.41 20.42
CA THR A 269 -1.65 21.97 21.71
C THR A 269 -0.73 23.17 21.52
N SER A 270 -0.24 23.44 20.30
CA SER A 270 0.66 24.53 19.96
C SER A 270 0.09 25.40 18.84
N LEU A 271 -0.27 26.63 19.17
CA LEU A 271 -0.74 27.63 18.18
C LEU A 271 0.35 27.93 17.14
N THR A 272 1.62 27.94 17.54
CA THR A 272 2.75 28.16 16.62
C THR A 272 2.85 27.00 15.63
N ALA A 273 2.78 25.74 16.08
CA ALA A 273 2.80 24.58 15.21
C ALA A 273 1.61 24.60 14.22
N LYS A 274 0.41 24.92 14.72
CA LYS A 274 -0.78 25.05 13.87
C LYS A 274 -0.62 26.13 12.81
N TRP A 275 -0.11 27.30 13.18
CA TRP A 275 0.11 28.40 12.26
C TRP A 275 1.16 28.05 11.20
N ASN A 276 2.27 27.44 11.61
CA ASN A 276 3.31 26.99 10.69
C ASN A 276 2.76 25.99 9.66
N LEU A 277 1.97 24.98 10.09
CA LEU A 277 1.37 23.99 9.18
C LEU A 277 0.39 24.61 8.17
N LEU A 278 -0.36 25.66 8.54
CA LEU A 278 -1.27 26.35 7.62
C LEU A 278 -0.54 26.99 6.43
N TRP A 279 0.69 27.41 6.64
CA TRP A 279 1.52 28.06 5.62
C TRP A 279 2.63 27.16 5.08
N ASP A 280 2.72 25.92 5.56
CA ASP A 280 3.75 24.99 5.12
C ASP A 280 3.49 24.56 3.67
N LYS A 281 4.45 24.90 2.80
CA LYS A 281 4.38 24.59 1.37
C LYS A 281 4.55 23.09 1.08
N ARG A 282 5.09 22.31 2.03
CA ARG A 282 5.26 20.87 1.90
C ARG A 282 3.92 20.14 1.93
N LEU A 283 2.92 20.67 2.68
CA LEU A 283 1.56 20.12 2.73
C LEU A 283 0.75 20.51 1.48
N THR A 284 1.24 20.10 0.32
CA THR A 284 0.58 20.29 -0.98
C THR A 284 0.34 18.96 -1.68
N CYS A 285 -0.69 18.94 -2.51
CA CYS A 285 -1.07 17.77 -3.31
C CYS A 285 -1.26 18.22 -4.76
N SER A 286 -0.98 17.33 -5.70
CA SER A 286 -1.27 17.52 -7.13
C SER A 286 -2.77 17.88 -7.35
N LYS A 287 -3.66 17.40 -6.48
CA LYS A 287 -5.08 17.79 -6.43
C LYS A 287 -5.27 19.02 -5.52
N LYS A 288 -5.39 20.21 -6.10
CA LYS A 288 -5.57 21.48 -5.34
C LYS A 288 -6.70 21.45 -4.30
N SER A 289 -7.79 20.73 -4.57
CA SER A 289 -8.91 20.59 -3.64
C SER A 289 -8.51 19.86 -2.33
N VAL A 290 -7.54 18.95 -2.40
CA VAL A 290 -7.00 18.24 -1.22
C VAL A 290 -6.19 19.22 -0.37
N THR A 291 -5.30 20.01 -0.98
CA THR A 291 -4.53 21.04 -0.27
C THR A 291 -5.44 22.03 0.46
N LEU A 292 -6.50 22.51 -0.21
CA LEU A 292 -7.47 23.43 0.42
C LEU A 292 -8.22 22.77 1.57
N SER A 293 -8.74 21.56 1.38
CA SER A 293 -9.46 20.84 2.44
C SER A 293 -8.58 20.51 3.64
N THR A 294 -7.27 20.29 3.42
CA THR A 294 -6.28 20.10 4.49
C THR A 294 -6.14 21.37 5.35
N LYS A 295 -6.03 22.55 4.72
CA LYS A 295 -5.95 23.81 5.45
C LYS A 295 -7.20 24.07 6.29
N VAL A 296 -8.39 23.79 5.72
CA VAL A 296 -9.66 23.89 6.47
C VAL A 296 -9.67 22.92 7.65
N ALA A 297 -9.24 21.66 7.46
CA ALA A 297 -9.16 20.67 8.52
C ALA A 297 -8.22 21.11 9.66
N LEU A 298 -7.06 21.69 9.33
CA LEU A 298 -6.14 22.24 10.32
C LEU A 298 -6.76 23.39 11.12
N LEU A 299 -7.46 24.32 10.46
CA LEU A 299 -8.14 25.44 11.13
C LEU A 299 -9.20 24.93 12.12
N LEU A 300 -9.96 23.92 11.75
CA LEU A 300 -11.04 23.34 12.54
C LEU A 300 -10.57 22.28 13.56
N ASN A 301 -9.27 22.01 13.69
CA ASN A 301 -8.68 20.95 14.52
C ASN A 301 -9.16 19.52 14.15
N LEU A 302 -9.37 19.26 12.87
CA LEU A 302 -9.90 17.99 12.32
C LEU A 302 -8.88 17.21 11.46
N PHE A 303 -7.64 17.67 11.45
CA PHE A 303 -6.54 17.06 10.69
C PHE A 303 -6.06 15.73 11.25
#